data_f12863e48457e43e9ac42a3b21168b93
#
_entry.id   f12863e48457e43e9ac42a3b21168b93
#
_cell.length_a   1.000
_cell.length_b   1.000
_cell.length_c   1.000
_cell.angle_alpha   90.00
_cell.angle_beta   90.00
_cell.angle_gamma   90.00
#
_symmetry.space_group_name_H-M   'P 1'
#
loop_
_entity.id
_entity.type
_entity.pdbx_description
1 polymer ?
#
loop_
_entity_poly.entity_id
_entity_poly.type
_entity_poly.pdbx_seq_one_letter_code
_entity_poly.pdbx_strand_id
1 'polypeptide(L)'
;FFFKQKTAYEIRNCDWSSDVCSSDLGGLLALNRVSFSVRQGEIFGLIGPNGAGKTTLFNLVTGLNRPSGGSILWRGTPMDHLPAYRRNRLGLARTFQNLRLFDGLTVFDNLLVALRRQPSESVLGGLLATASSRRAERRRLERASELLAELGLEALAERPAGSLAYGDRRRLEMARALATNPSLLLLDEPAAGMNPTEKDQLGHLIAELRRRHQLTMLVIEHHVPLLMRLCDRMAVLDFGERIALGTPEQVRQDPRVIEAYLGAPRP
;
A
#
# COMPACT_ATOMS: atom_id res chain seq x y z
N PHE A 1 -35.77 -9.47 -4.90
CA PHE A 1 -34.75 -9.52 -3.83
C PHE A 1 -33.99 -10.84 -3.98
N PHE A 2 -32.86 -10.86 -4.67
CA PHE A 2 -31.93 -11.97 -4.63
C PHE A 2 -30.59 -11.47 -4.09
N PHE A 3 -30.32 -11.74 -2.81
CA PHE A 3 -28.97 -11.73 -2.27
C PHE A 3 -28.25 -12.93 -2.88
N LYS A 4 -27.33 -12.70 -3.81
CA LYS A 4 -26.36 -13.73 -4.20
C LYS A 4 -25.38 -13.86 -3.03
N GLN A 5 -25.58 -14.87 -2.18
CA GLN A 5 -24.56 -15.35 -1.24
C GLN A 5 -23.34 -15.73 -2.10
N LYS A 6 -22.25 -14.97 -1.97
CA LYS A 6 -20.94 -15.42 -2.44
C LYS A 6 -20.55 -16.64 -1.62
N THR A 7 -20.37 -17.76 -2.31
CA THR A 7 -19.96 -19.02 -1.69
C THR A 7 -18.64 -18.83 -0.94
N ALA A 8 -18.55 -19.38 0.27
CA ALA A 8 -17.42 -19.33 1.18
C ALA A 8 -16.05 -19.76 0.59
N TYR A 9 -16.03 -20.25 -0.63
CA TYR A 9 -14.82 -20.70 -1.34
C TYR A 9 -14.03 -19.57 -1.99
N GLU A 10 -14.67 -18.48 -2.42
CA GLU A 10 -13.97 -17.31 -3.00
C GLU A 10 -13.28 -16.45 -1.94
N ILE A 11 -13.72 -16.54 -0.68
CA ILE A 11 -13.20 -15.75 0.45
C ILE A 11 -11.88 -16.34 1.00
N ARG A 12 -11.62 -17.65 0.81
CA ARG A 12 -10.48 -18.35 1.43
C ARG A 12 -9.10 -18.00 0.83
N ASN A 13 -9.05 -17.45 -0.37
CA ASN A 13 -7.80 -17.11 -1.06
C ASN A 13 -7.58 -15.60 -1.27
N CYS A 14 -8.35 -14.74 -0.62
CA CYS A 14 -8.21 -13.29 -0.70
C CYS A 14 -7.67 -12.72 0.61
N ASP A 15 -6.56 -12.00 0.55
CA ASP A 15 -6.06 -11.26 1.71
C ASP A 15 -6.97 -10.07 2.04
N TRP A 16 -7.56 -9.47 1.00
CA TRP A 16 -8.45 -8.33 1.14
C TRP A 16 -9.60 -8.39 0.13
N SER A 17 -10.80 -8.00 0.55
CA SER A 17 -11.95 -7.81 -0.33
C SER A 17 -12.82 -6.65 0.15
N SER A 18 -13.54 -6.01 -0.78
CA SER A 18 -14.63 -5.09 -0.47
C SER A 18 -15.94 -5.63 -1.01
N ASP A 19 -16.94 -5.71 -0.17
CA ASP A 19 -18.31 -5.97 -0.57
C ASP A 19 -19.05 -4.64 -0.63
N VAL A 20 -19.25 -4.13 -1.87
CA VAL A 20 -20.05 -2.91 -2.13
C VAL A 20 -19.64 -1.73 -1.23
N CYS A 21 -18.40 -1.27 -1.37
CA CYS A 21 -17.91 -0.13 -0.62
C CYS A 21 -18.44 1.17 -1.23
N SER A 22 -19.11 2.00 -0.43
CA SER A 22 -19.51 3.37 -0.81
C SER A 22 -18.93 4.36 0.19
N SER A 23 -18.58 5.55 -0.27
CA SER A 23 -18.08 6.64 0.58
C SER A 23 -18.69 7.96 0.15
N ASP A 24 -19.31 8.63 1.10
CA ASP A 24 -19.83 9.99 0.97
C ASP A 24 -18.90 10.95 1.73
N LEU A 25 -18.47 12.01 1.09
CA LEU A 25 -17.65 13.08 1.64
C LEU A 25 -18.45 14.40 1.61
N GLY A 26 -19.32 14.59 2.61
CA GLY A 26 -20.08 15.83 2.76
C GLY A 26 -21.07 16.11 1.63
N GLY A 27 -21.78 15.10 1.15
CA GLY A 27 -22.75 15.19 0.07
C GLY A 27 -22.22 14.86 -1.33
N LEU A 28 -20.90 14.65 -1.48
CA LEU A 28 -20.29 14.16 -2.72
C LEU A 28 -20.01 12.66 -2.59
N LEU A 29 -20.64 11.84 -3.42
CA LEU A 29 -20.40 10.40 -3.46
C LEU A 29 -19.05 10.13 -4.14
N ALA A 30 -18.02 9.89 -3.33
CA ALA A 30 -16.67 9.69 -3.82
C ALA A 30 -16.40 8.24 -4.31
N LEU A 31 -17.16 7.26 -3.80
CA LEU A 31 -17.16 5.86 -4.25
C LEU A 31 -18.58 5.33 -4.26
N ASN A 32 -18.96 4.69 -5.34
CA ASN A 32 -20.27 4.10 -5.55
C ASN A 32 -20.15 2.60 -5.84
N ARG A 33 -20.52 1.76 -4.86
CA ARG A 33 -20.61 0.29 -4.98
C ARG A 33 -19.34 -0.36 -5.56
N VAL A 34 -18.16 0.12 -5.19
CA VAL A 34 -16.90 -0.49 -5.60
C VAL A 34 -16.69 -1.82 -4.88
N SER A 35 -16.54 -2.91 -5.63
CA SER A 35 -16.32 -4.25 -5.10
C SER A 35 -15.23 -4.97 -5.90
N PHE A 36 -14.19 -5.46 -5.24
CA PHE A 36 -13.16 -6.35 -5.79
C PHE A 36 -12.42 -7.05 -4.66
N SER A 37 -11.54 -7.98 -5.03
CA SER A 37 -10.70 -8.71 -4.09
C SER A 37 -9.26 -8.73 -4.56
N VAL A 38 -8.33 -8.71 -3.60
CA VAL A 38 -6.89 -8.84 -3.82
C VAL A 38 -6.45 -10.19 -3.26
N ARG A 39 -5.78 -11.01 -4.09
CA ARG A 39 -5.33 -12.34 -3.71
C ARG A 39 -4.03 -12.26 -2.94
N GLN A 40 -3.79 -13.23 -2.07
CA GLN A 40 -2.53 -13.31 -1.35
C GLN A 40 -1.35 -13.42 -2.33
N GLY A 41 -0.32 -12.60 -2.09
CA GLY A 41 0.89 -12.59 -2.88
C GLY A 41 0.76 -11.92 -4.26
N GLU A 42 -0.41 -11.35 -4.65
CA GLU A 42 -0.52 -10.63 -5.92
C GLU A 42 -0.11 -9.16 -5.79
N ILE A 43 0.35 -8.59 -6.89
CA ILE A 43 0.44 -7.14 -7.07
C ILE A 43 -0.80 -6.72 -7.83
N PHE A 44 -1.67 -5.97 -7.17
CA PHE A 44 -2.93 -5.49 -7.73
C PHE A 44 -2.84 -3.99 -8.02
N GLY A 45 -3.09 -3.62 -9.28
CA GLY A 45 -3.10 -2.23 -9.73
C GLY A 45 -4.46 -1.57 -9.53
N LEU A 46 -4.48 -0.31 -9.12
CA LEU A 46 -5.67 0.53 -9.10
C LEU A 46 -5.41 1.77 -9.95
N ILE A 47 -6.09 1.86 -11.08
CA ILE A 47 -5.93 2.98 -12.01
C ILE A 47 -7.25 3.73 -12.23
N GLY A 48 -7.17 4.86 -12.90
CA GLY A 48 -8.32 5.70 -13.25
C GLY A 48 -7.91 7.17 -13.36
N PRO A 49 -8.75 8.01 -13.97
CA PRO A 49 -8.53 9.46 -14.07
C PRO A 49 -8.37 10.14 -12.71
N ASN A 50 -7.94 11.39 -12.72
CA ASN A 50 -7.92 12.20 -11.50
C ASN A 50 -9.36 12.41 -10.99
N GLY A 51 -9.56 12.29 -9.67
CA GLY A 51 -10.89 12.35 -9.08
C GLY A 51 -11.70 11.06 -9.14
N ALA A 52 -11.21 9.98 -9.74
CA ALA A 52 -11.92 8.70 -9.85
C ALA A 52 -12.15 7.96 -8.52
N GLY A 53 -11.65 8.47 -7.38
CA GLY A 53 -11.86 7.87 -6.06
C GLY A 53 -10.72 6.97 -5.55
N LYS A 54 -9.61 6.85 -6.26
CA LYS A 54 -8.47 5.97 -5.89
C LYS A 54 -7.94 6.24 -4.48
N THR A 55 -7.60 7.49 -4.18
CA THR A 55 -7.09 7.89 -2.85
C THR A 55 -8.15 7.71 -1.76
N THR A 56 -9.42 7.93 -2.07
CA THR A 56 -10.53 7.66 -1.14
C THR A 56 -10.58 6.18 -0.79
N LEU A 57 -10.46 5.28 -1.78
CA LEU A 57 -10.41 3.85 -1.55
C LEU A 57 -9.22 3.45 -0.66
N PHE A 58 -8.02 3.99 -0.92
CA PHE A 58 -6.85 3.78 -0.05
C PHE A 58 -7.09 4.25 1.38
N ASN A 59 -7.74 5.40 1.56
CA ASN A 59 -8.08 5.92 2.88
C ASN A 59 -9.07 5.01 3.62
N LEU A 60 -10.04 4.42 2.90
CA LEU A 60 -10.97 3.45 3.44
C LEU A 60 -10.24 2.15 3.84
N VAL A 61 -9.40 1.59 2.96
CA VAL A 61 -8.64 0.36 3.24
C VAL A 61 -7.69 0.54 4.43
N THR A 62 -7.08 1.71 4.56
CA THR A 62 -6.13 1.99 5.65
C THR A 62 -6.78 2.49 6.94
N GLY A 63 -8.09 2.75 6.95
CA GLY A 63 -8.83 3.20 8.14
C GLY A 63 -8.60 4.66 8.50
N LEU A 64 -8.17 5.47 7.55
CA LEU A 64 -8.16 6.93 7.66
C LEU A 64 -9.56 7.50 7.52
N ASN A 65 -10.38 6.88 6.66
CA ASN A 65 -11.81 7.17 6.51
C ASN A 65 -12.63 5.92 6.84
N ARG A 66 -13.91 6.11 7.13
CA ARG A 66 -14.87 5.01 7.31
C ARG A 66 -15.78 4.92 6.08
N PRO A 67 -16.15 3.72 5.62
CA PRO A 67 -17.15 3.57 4.57
C PRO A 67 -18.50 4.05 5.07
N SER A 68 -19.29 4.69 4.19
CA SER A 68 -20.69 5.06 4.46
C SER A 68 -21.64 3.87 4.26
N GLY A 69 -21.19 2.85 3.54
CA GLY A 69 -21.92 1.61 3.29
C GLY A 69 -21.00 0.51 2.78
N GLY A 70 -21.48 -0.74 2.88
CA GLY A 70 -20.69 -1.92 2.54
C GLY A 70 -19.72 -2.34 3.63
N SER A 71 -18.76 -3.21 3.30
CA SER A 71 -17.76 -3.70 4.24
C SER A 71 -16.40 -3.93 3.58
N ILE A 72 -15.36 -3.78 4.38
CA ILE A 72 -13.97 -4.07 3.99
C ILE A 72 -13.51 -5.26 4.83
N LEU A 73 -13.14 -6.33 4.14
CA LEU A 73 -12.74 -7.57 4.78
C LEU A 73 -11.22 -7.77 4.67
N TRP A 74 -10.61 -8.14 5.76
CA TRP A 74 -9.23 -8.60 5.85
C TRP A 74 -9.22 -10.07 6.28
N ARG A 75 -8.79 -10.97 5.40
CA ARG A 75 -8.81 -12.42 5.66
C ARG A 75 -10.17 -12.91 6.16
N GLY A 76 -11.25 -12.40 5.56
CA GLY A 76 -12.62 -12.74 5.92
C GLY A 76 -13.18 -12.02 7.16
N THR A 77 -12.39 -11.19 7.84
CA THR A 77 -12.83 -10.45 9.03
C THR A 77 -13.13 -8.99 8.69
N PRO A 78 -14.32 -8.46 9.00
CA PRO A 78 -14.64 -7.05 8.80
C PRO A 78 -13.72 -6.14 9.61
N MET A 79 -13.22 -5.08 8.97
CA MET A 79 -12.35 -4.11 9.62
C MET A 79 -12.83 -2.66 9.52
N ASP A 80 -14.10 -2.43 9.14
CA ASP A 80 -14.68 -1.10 8.90
C ASP A 80 -14.56 -0.18 10.12
N HIS A 81 -14.73 -0.73 11.31
CA HIS A 81 -14.66 -0.01 12.60
C HIS A 81 -13.23 0.13 13.14
N LEU A 82 -12.23 -0.54 12.53
CA LEU A 82 -10.87 -0.53 13.04
C LEU A 82 -10.13 0.74 12.59
N PRO A 83 -9.53 1.50 13.53
CA PRO A 83 -8.70 2.65 13.19
C PRO A 83 -7.37 2.21 12.56
N ALA A 84 -6.72 3.12 11.83
CA ALA A 84 -5.51 2.86 11.05
C ALA A 84 -4.40 2.13 11.84
N TYR A 85 -4.15 2.50 13.10
CA TYR A 85 -3.11 1.84 13.92
C TYR A 85 -3.42 0.37 14.22
N ARG A 86 -4.71 -0.01 14.34
CA ARG A 86 -5.12 -1.41 14.51
C ARG A 86 -4.96 -2.18 13.21
N ARG A 87 -5.34 -1.58 12.07
CA ARG A 87 -5.12 -2.21 10.74
C ARG A 87 -3.64 -2.42 10.46
N ASN A 88 -2.79 -1.47 10.85
CA ASN A 88 -1.36 -1.67 10.74
C ASN A 88 -0.84 -2.83 11.62
N ARG A 89 -1.42 -3.05 12.82
CA ARG A 89 -1.10 -4.24 13.64
C ARG A 89 -1.58 -5.56 13.02
N LEU A 90 -2.59 -5.53 12.16
CA LEU A 90 -3.05 -6.67 11.38
C LEU A 90 -2.15 -6.96 10.15
N GLY A 91 -1.13 -6.13 9.92
CA GLY A 91 -0.19 -6.30 8.82
C GLY A 91 -0.50 -5.45 7.59
N LEU A 92 -1.26 -4.36 7.71
CA LEU A 92 -1.45 -3.41 6.62
C LEU A 92 -0.47 -2.23 6.77
N ALA A 93 0.32 -1.95 5.75
CA ALA A 93 1.16 -0.76 5.68
C ALA A 93 0.86 0.05 4.42
N ARG A 94 1.13 1.36 4.46
CA ARG A 94 0.94 2.26 3.32
C ARG A 94 2.09 3.25 3.23
N THR A 95 2.54 3.53 2.01
CA THR A 95 3.28 4.74 1.68
C THR A 95 2.29 5.87 1.37
N PHE A 96 2.72 7.11 1.46
CA PHE A 96 1.87 8.27 1.22
C PHE A 96 2.36 9.03 -0.01
N GLN A 97 1.44 9.65 -0.76
CA GLN A 97 1.79 10.52 -1.88
C GLN A 97 2.75 11.64 -1.46
N ASN A 98 2.47 12.30 -0.32
CA ASN A 98 3.39 13.23 0.31
C ASN A 98 4.28 12.48 1.31
N LEU A 99 5.58 12.50 1.09
CA LEU A 99 6.58 11.85 1.93
C LEU A 99 6.43 12.25 3.41
N ARG A 100 6.26 11.27 4.28
CA ARG A 100 6.12 11.48 5.73
C ARG A 100 7.36 10.98 6.44
N LEU A 101 8.50 11.58 6.13
CA LEU A 101 9.78 11.31 6.78
C LEU A 101 10.02 12.29 7.92
N PHE A 102 10.85 11.89 8.86
CA PHE A 102 11.40 12.77 9.88
C PHE A 102 12.68 13.39 9.30
N ASP A 103 12.55 14.54 8.67
CA ASP A 103 13.63 15.19 7.89
C ASP A 103 14.88 15.50 8.72
N GLY A 104 14.71 15.80 10.02
CA GLY A 104 15.80 16.07 10.94
C GLY A 104 16.47 14.83 11.54
N LEU A 105 15.92 13.64 11.33
CA LEU A 105 16.51 12.39 11.77
C LEU A 105 17.36 11.78 10.65
N THR A 106 18.34 10.94 11.02
CA THR A 106 19.10 10.15 10.05
C THR A 106 18.20 9.17 9.32
N VAL A 107 18.66 8.64 8.19
CA VAL A 107 18.01 7.55 7.45
C VAL A 107 17.83 6.34 8.36
N PHE A 108 18.86 6.00 9.13
CA PHE A 108 18.84 4.89 10.08
C PHE A 108 17.81 5.11 11.20
N ASP A 109 17.79 6.29 11.82
CA ASP A 109 16.85 6.62 12.90
C ASP A 109 15.39 6.61 12.41
N ASN A 110 15.14 7.04 11.16
CA ASN A 110 13.83 6.93 10.55
C ASN A 110 13.32 5.48 10.53
N LEU A 111 14.19 4.50 10.29
CA LEU A 111 13.83 3.07 10.36
C LEU A 111 13.65 2.60 11.80
N LEU A 112 14.50 3.01 12.73
CA LEU A 112 14.36 2.64 14.13
C LEU A 112 13.03 3.11 14.72
N VAL A 113 12.54 4.29 14.31
CA VAL A 113 11.21 4.79 14.72
C VAL A 113 10.09 3.89 14.17
N ALA A 114 10.25 3.35 12.95
CA ALA A 114 9.25 2.47 12.33
C ALA A 114 9.28 1.05 12.90
N LEU A 115 10.46 0.56 13.30
CA LEU A 115 10.63 -0.73 13.95
C LEU A 115 10.04 -0.69 15.36
N ARG A 116 8.89 -1.33 15.53
CA ARG A 116 8.14 -1.29 16.79
C ARG A 116 8.88 -2.03 17.90
N ARG A 117 8.79 -1.46 19.10
CA ARG A 117 9.01 -2.25 20.32
C ARG A 117 7.89 -3.28 20.47
N GLN A 118 8.28 -4.52 20.76
CA GLN A 118 7.28 -5.54 21.09
C GLN A 118 6.57 -5.18 22.42
N PRO A 119 5.27 -5.49 22.57
CA PRO A 119 4.54 -5.22 23.80
C PRO A 119 5.15 -5.87 25.05
N SER A 120 5.94 -6.94 24.88
CA SER A 120 6.70 -7.62 25.95
C SER A 120 7.92 -6.82 26.44
N GLU A 121 8.34 -5.77 25.73
CA GLU A 121 9.43 -4.90 26.16
C GLU A 121 8.86 -3.89 27.17
N SER A 122 8.80 -4.31 28.44
CA SER A 122 8.43 -3.45 29.56
C SER A 122 9.35 -2.24 29.63
N VAL A 123 8.78 -1.05 29.86
CA VAL A 123 9.54 0.18 30.11
C VAL A 123 10.53 -0.03 31.27
N LEU A 124 10.12 -0.79 32.28
CA LEU A 124 10.97 -1.20 33.41
C LEU A 124 12.11 -2.14 32.97
N GLY A 125 11.85 -3.08 32.03
CA GLY A 125 12.91 -3.94 31.45
C GLY A 125 13.93 -3.17 30.62
N GLY A 126 13.52 -2.08 29.99
CA GLY A 126 14.41 -1.15 29.27
C GLY A 126 15.33 -0.36 30.22
N LEU A 127 14.78 0.13 31.34
CA LEU A 127 15.54 0.83 32.39
C LEU A 127 16.55 -0.08 33.09
N LEU A 128 16.24 -1.37 33.26
CA LEU A 128 17.10 -2.34 33.93
C LEU A 128 18.10 -3.00 32.98
N ALA A 129 18.15 -2.63 31.70
CA ALA A 129 19.07 -3.15 30.67
C ALA A 129 19.21 -4.68 30.71
N THR A 130 18.10 -5.40 30.82
CA THR A 130 18.09 -6.87 30.90
C THR A 130 18.69 -7.53 29.66
N ALA A 131 19.19 -8.76 29.78
CA ALA A 131 19.72 -9.50 28.64
C ALA A 131 18.70 -9.66 27.49
N SER A 132 17.41 -9.78 27.81
CA SER A 132 16.31 -9.82 26.83
C SER A 132 16.14 -8.49 26.09
N SER A 133 16.21 -7.36 26.80
CA SER A 133 16.12 -6.01 26.23
C SER A 133 17.30 -5.73 25.28
N ARG A 134 18.51 -6.11 25.66
CA ARG A 134 19.70 -5.97 24.78
C ARG A 134 19.62 -6.83 23.53
N ARG A 135 19.10 -8.05 23.64
CA ARG A 135 18.87 -8.92 22.44
C ARG A 135 17.80 -8.35 21.51
N ALA A 136 16.73 -7.79 22.05
CA ALA A 136 15.68 -7.17 21.27
C ALA A 136 16.19 -5.91 20.53
N GLU A 137 16.98 -5.07 21.23
CA GLU A 137 17.61 -3.90 20.63
C GLU A 137 18.58 -4.27 19.51
N ARG A 138 19.45 -5.28 19.73
CA ARG A 138 20.34 -5.80 18.68
C ARG A 138 19.56 -6.24 17.45
N ARG A 139 18.50 -7.03 17.61
CA ARG A 139 17.65 -7.46 16.48
C ARG A 139 17.02 -6.28 15.74
N ARG A 140 16.64 -5.21 16.45
CA ARG A 140 16.11 -4.00 15.80
C ARG A 140 17.16 -3.30 14.95
N LEU A 141 18.39 -3.15 15.48
CA LEU A 141 19.51 -2.56 14.74
C LEU A 141 19.88 -3.41 13.52
N GLU A 142 19.99 -4.73 13.69
CA GLU A 142 20.25 -5.67 12.60
C GLU A 142 19.17 -5.57 11.52
N ARG A 143 17.87 -5.54 11.92
CA ARG A 143 16.75 -5.40 10.98
C ARG A 143 16.75 -4.06 10.25
N ALA A 144 17.11 -2.98 10.92
CA ALA A 144 17.26 -1.67 10.27
C ALA A 144 18.36 -1.72 9.18
N SER A 145 19.52 -2.28 9.52
CA SER A 145 20.65 -2.42 8.57
C SER A 145 20.26 -3.29 7.36
N GLU A 146 19.59 -4.43 7.59
CA GLU A 146 19.10 -5.30 6.51
C GLU A 146 18.15 -4.55 5.55
N LEU A 147 17.20 -3.80 6.08
CA LEU A 147 16.25 -3.02 5.27
C LEU A 147 16.95 -1.90 4.48
N LEU A 148 17.97 -1.26 5.05
CA LEU A 148 18.78 -0.28 4.31
C LEU A 148 19.52 -0.94 3.14
N ALA A 149 20.11 -2.11 3.37
CA ALA A 149 20.77 -2.87 2.32
C ALA A 149 19.82 -3.27 1.21
N GLU A 150 18.65 -3.81 1.58
CA GLU A 150 17.61 -4.21 0.63
C GLU A 150 17.14 -3.07 -0.27
N LEU A 151 17.09 -1.85 0.25
CA LEU A 151 16.65 -0.65 -0.47
C LEU A 151 17.81 0.16 -1.09
N GLY A 152 19.06 -0.28 -0.93
CA GLY A 152 20.26 0.40 -1.44
C GLY A 152 20.52 1.76 -0.75
N LEU A 153 20.24 1.86 0.55
CA LEU A 153 20.37 3.07 1.35
C LEU A 153 21.51 2.99 2.40
N GLU A 154 22.31 1.92 2.41
CA GLU A 154 23.36 1.71 3.40
C GLU A 154 24.36 2.85 3.48
N ALA A 155 24.87 3.32 2.34
CA ALA A 155 25.82 4.42 2.26
C ALA A 155 25.24 5.77 2.73
N LEU A 156 23.92 5.86 2.92
CA LEU A 156 23.21 7.04 3.32
C LEU A 156 22.69 6.96 4.77
N ALA A 157 23.00 5.88 5.50
CA ALA A 157 22.44 5.58 6.83
C ALA A 157 22.53 6.75 7.82
N GLU A 158 23.68 7.40 7.88
CA GLU A 158 23.96 8.51 8.81
C GLU A 158 23.54 9.89 8.28
N ARG A 159 23.05 9.97 7.04
CA ARG A 159 22.63 11.26 6.47
C ARG A 159 21.24 11.65 6.99
N PRO A 160 20.98 12.96 7.22
CA PRO A 160 19.65 13.46 7.50
C PRO A 160 18.69 13.13 6.34
N ALA A 161 17.51 12.57 6.63
CA ALA A 161 16.53 12.19 5.62
C ALA A 161 16.09 13.35 4.72
N GLY A 162 16.08 14.59 5.26
CA GLY A 162 15.77 15.81 4.52
C GLY A 162 16.79 16.15 3.43
N SER A 163 18.05 15.66 3.54
CA SER A 163 19.12 15.91 2.55
C SER A 163 19.15 14.93 1.39
N LEU A 164 18.30 13.91 1.42
CA LEU A 164 18.28 12.87 0.38
C LEU A 164 17.67 13.36 -0.93
N ALA A 165 18.13 12.79 -2.05
CA ALA A 165 17.45 12.93 -3.32
C ALA A 165 16.04 12.30 -3.25
N TYR A 166 15.13 12.77 -4.10
CA TYR A 166 13.72 12.36 -4.05
C TYR A 166 13.53 10.84 -4.16
N GLY A 167 14.26 10.17 -5.05
CA GLY A 167 14.22 8.72 -5.21
C GLY A 167 14.62 7.96 -3.94
N ASP A 168 15.67 8.43 -3.25
CA ASP A 168 16.14 7.82 -1.99
C ASP A 168 15.15 8.08 -0.84
N ARG A 169 14.51 9.25 -0.82
CA ARG A 169 13.42 9.52 0.13
C ARG A 169 12.25 8.56 -0.07
N ARG A 170 11.88 8.25 -1.32
CA ARG A 170 10.85 7.23 -1.63
C ARG A 170 11.26 5.83 -1.20
N ARG A 171 12.53 5.44 -1.42
CA ARG A 171 13.06 4.16 -0.94
C ARG A 171 13.02 4.08 0.59
N LEU A 172 13.39 5.17 1.29
CA LEU A 172 13.31 5.23 2.75
C LEU A 172 11.86 5.12 3.26
N GLU A 173 10.90 5.74 2.59
CA GLU A 173 9.48 5.58 2.93
C GLU A 173 9.01 4.13 2.80
N MET A 174 9.40 3.44 1.70
CA MET A 174 9.13 2.01 1.55
C MET A 174 9.82 1.17 2.62
N ALA A 175 11.07 1.47 2.95
CA ALA A 175 11.79 0.80 4.03
C ALA A 175 11.06 0.93 5.38
N ARG A 176 10.54 2.11 5.69
CA ARG A 176 9.73 2.34 6.91
C ARG A 176 8.42 1.57 6.90
N ALA A 177 7.76 1.46 5.76
CA ALA A 177 6.56 0.64 5.64
C ALA A 177 6.88 -0.85 5.85
N LEU A 178 7.97 -1.36 5.25
CA LEU A 178 8.45 -2.74 5.42
C LEU A 178 8.91 -3.04 6.85
N ALA A 179 9.45 -2.06 7.57
CA ALA A 179 9.84 -2.20 8.97
C ALA A 179 8.68 -2.59 9.89
N THR A 180 7.43 -2.32 9.49
CA THR A 180 6.24 -2.77 10.24
C THR A 180 5.89 -4.24 10.00
N ASN A 181 6.67 -4.96 9.19
CA ASN A 181 6.45 -6.35 8.77
C ASN A 181 5.03 -6.58 8.21
N PRO A 182 4.65 -5.90 7.12
CA PRO A 182 3.30 -6.00 6.57
C PRO A 182 3.09 -7.31 5.83
N SER A 183 1.81 -7.75 5.74
CA SER A 183 1.37 -8.76 4.77
C SER A 183 0.75 -8.09 3.54
N LEU A 184 0.16 -6.88 3.71
CA LEU A 184 -0.36 -6.05 2.63
C LEU A 184 0.33 -4.69 2.64
N LEU A 185 0.98 -4.34 1.53
CA LEU A 185 1.62 -3.05 1.32
C LEU A 185 0.85 -2.25 0.27
N LEU A 186 0.37 -1.08 0.66
CA LEU A 186 -0.28 -0.13 -0.24
C LEU A 186 0.75 0.91 -0.70
N LEU A 187 0.97 1.01 -2.00
CA LEU A 187 1.88 1.96 -2.62
C LEU A 187 1.08 3.05 -3.35
N ASP A 188 1.21 4.28 -2.89
CA ASP A 188 0.47 5.44 -3.41
C ASP A 188 1.40 6.30 -4.29
N GLU A 189 1.28 6.15 -5.61
CA GLU A 189 2.08 6.81 -6.64
C GLU A 189 3.59 6.72 -6.37
N PRO A 190 4.15 5.50 -6.19
CA PRO A 190 5.55 5.35 -5.78
C PRO A 190 6.54 5.87 -6.82
N ALA A 191 6.17 5.94 -8.11
CA ALA A 191 7.03 6.40 -9.21
C ALA A 191 6.80 7.88 -9.60
N ALA A 192 5.99 8.63 -8.83
CA ALA A 192 5.76 10.04 -9.12
C ALA A 192 7.07 10.84 -9.07
N GLY A 193 7.27 11.74 -10.06
CA GLY A 193 8.47 12.58 -10.14
C GLY A 193 9.76 11.88 -10.58
N MET A 194 9.74 10.57 -10.86
CA MET A 194 10.89 9.80 -11.32
C MET A 194 11.05 9.84 -12.84
N ASN A 195 12.29 9.80 -13.33
CA ASN A 195 12.59 9.61 -14.74
C ASN A 195 12.33 8.15 -15.20
N PRO A 196 12.33 7.84 -16.52
CA PRO A 196 12.02 6.50 -17.01
C PRO A 196 12.93 5.39 -16.44
N THR A 197 14.22 5.64 -16.31
CA THR A 197 15.19 4.67 -15.78
C THR A 197 14.94 4.40 -14.31
N GLU A 198 14.66 5.43 -13.52
CA GLU A 198 14.31 5.30 -12.10
C GLU A 198 13.00 4.51 -11.90
N LYS A 199 12.00 4.72 -12.77
CA LYS A 199 10.74 3.95 -12.77
C LYS A 199 10.97 2.48 -13.03
N ASP A 200 11.86 2.15 -13.97
CA ASP A 200 12.20 0.75 -14.27
C ASP A 200 12.93 0.10 -13.09
N GLN A 201 13.90 0.79 -12.50
CA GLN A 201 14.58 0.32 -11.29
C GLN A 201 13.61 0.12 -10.12
N LEU A 202 12.68 1.05 -9.92
CA LEU A 202 11.64 0.93 -8.90
C LEU A 202 10.74 -0.28 -9.16
N GLY A 203 10.34 -0.54 -10.40
CA GLY A 203 9.56 -1.71 -10.78
C GLY A 203 10.24 -3.02 -10.40
N HIS A 204 11.55 -3.13 -10.72
CA HIS A 204 12.36 -4.29 -10.31
C HIS A 204 12.45 -4.44 -8.79
N LEU A 205 12.69 -3.33 -8.08
CA LEU A 205 12.73 -3.31 -6.63
C LEU A 205 11.42 -3.79 -6.00
N ILE A 206 10.26 -3.27 -6.46
CA ILE A 206 8.94 -3.69 -5.97
C ILE A 206 8.72 -5.19 -6.20
N ALA A 207 9.06 -5.70 -7.37
CA ALA A 207 8.94 -7.13 -7.69
C ALA A 207 9.85 -8.00 -6.81
N GLU A 208 11.06 -7.54 -6.50
CA GLU A 208 11.98 -8.21 -5.61
C GLU A 208 11.46 -8.23 -4.17
N LEU A 209 11.03 -7.10 -3.65
CA LEU A 209 10.45 -6.98 -2.30
C LEU A 209 9.21 -7.86 -2.14
N ARG A 210 8.33 -7.94 -3.15
CA ARG A 210 7.19 -8.87 -3.16
C ARG A 210 7.65 -10.30 -2.93
N ARG A 211 8.65 -10.77 -3.69
CA ARG A 211 9.15 -12.15 -3.60
C ARG A 211 9.83 -12.43 -2.27
N ARG A 212 10.70 -11.50 -1.83
CA ARG A 212 11.51 -11.65 -0.62
C ARG A 212 10.67 -11.68 0.66
N HIS A 213 9.69 -10.80 0.74
CA HIS A 213 8.80 -10.66 1.91
C HIS A 213 7.44 -11.33 1.75
N GLN A 214 7.19 -12.03 0.63
CA GLN A 214 5.91 -12.68 0.31
C GLN A 214 4.72 -11.72 0.43
N LEU A 215 4.90 -10.48 -0.06
CA LEU A 215 3.91 -9.40 0.09
C LEU A 215 2.75 -9.55 -0.88
N THR A 216 1.57 -9.22 -0.39
CA THR A 216 0.47 -8.75 -1.22
C THR A 216 0.62 -7.24 -1.38
N MET A 217 0.43 -6.72 -2.58
CA MET A 217 0.57 -5.28 -2.84
C MET A 217 -0.65 -4.71 -3.54
N LEU A 218 -1.05 -3.51 -3.13
CA LEU A 218 -2.05 -2.70 -3.82
C LEU A 218 -1.37 -1.39 -4.26
N VAL A 219 -1.33 -1.13 -5.57
CA VAL A 219 -0.55 -0.03 -6.15
C VAL A 219 -1.46 0.94 -6.90
N ILE A 220 -1.45 2.21 -6.50
CA ILE A 220 -1.99 3.31 -7.31
C ILE A 220 -0.85 3.89 -8.12
N GLU A 221 -1.01 4.01 -9.42
CA GLU A 221 -0.05 4.64 -10.32
C GLU A 221 -0.73 5.21 -11.56
N HIS A 222 -0.12 6.25 -12.13
CA HIS A 222 -0.55 6.84 -13.39
C HIS A 222 0.33 6.40 -14.57
N HIS A 223 1.49 5.83 -14.29
CA HIS A 223 2.41 5.35 -15.32
C HIS A 223 2.02 3.94 -15.77
N VAL A 224 1.12 3.88 -16.76
CA VAL A 224 0.56 2.62 -17.30
C VAL A 224 1.63 1.59 -17.67
N PRO A 225 2.75 1.93 -18.37
CA PRO A 225 3.77 0.95 -18.71
C PRO A 225 4.40 0.24 -17.50
N LEU A 226 4.55 0.92 -16.36
CA LEU A 226 5.04 0.30 -15.13
C LEU A 226 4.03 -0.71 -14.58
N LEU A 227 2.76 -0.32 -14.52
CA LEU A 227 1.69 -1.21 -14.01
C LEU A 227 1.47 -2.43 -14.90
N MET A 228 1.54 -2.27 -16.24
CA MET A 228 1.42 -3.37 -17.18
C MET A 228 2.47 -4.47 -16.97
N ARG A 229 3.67 -4.10 -16.51
CA ARG A 229 4.76 -5.07 -16.23
C ARG A 229 4.74 -5.60 -14.81
N LEU A 230 4.16 -4.84 -13.88
CA LEU A 230 4.26 -5.12 -12.44
C LEU A 230 3.05 -5.88 -11.90
N CYS A 231 1.84 -5.55 -12.39
CA CYS A 231 0.60 -6.04 -11.79
C CYS A 231 0.16 -7.38 -12.37
N ASP A 232 -0.31 -8.26 -11.50
CA ASP A 232 -0.96 -9.51 -11.91
C ASP A 232 -2.41 -9.24 -12.37
N ARG A 233 -3.10 -8.31 -11.69
CA ARG A 233 -4.46 -7.86 -12.01
C ARG A 233 -4.61 -6.38 -11.70
N MET A 234 -5.62 -5.75 -12.32
CA MET A 234 -5.90 -4.33 -12.15
C MET A 234 -7.41 -4.08 -12.10
N ALA A 235 -7.80 -3.07 -11.33
CA ALA A 235 -9.12 -2.46 -11.40
C ALA A 235 -9.02 -1.03 -11.92
N VAL A 236 -10.00 -0.62 -12.70
CA VAL A 236 -10.13 0.76 -13.18
C VAL A 236 -11.31 1.41 -12.51
N LEU A 237 -11.06 2.55 -11.89
CA LEU A 237 -12.10 3.42 -11.34
C LEU A 237 -12.32 4.61 -12.26
N ASP A 238 -13.60 4.97 -12.41
CA ASP A 238 -14.00 6.22 -13.04
C ASP A 238 -15.22 6.78 -12.29
N PHE A 239 -15.23 8.08 -11.97
CA PHE A 239 -16.28 8.75 -11.18
C PHE A 239 -16.79 7.95 -9.97
N GLY A 240 -15.86 7.31 -9.24
CA GLY A 240 -16.19 6.52 -8.05
C GLY A 240 -16.75 5.12 -8.32
N GLU A 241 -16.82 4.67 -9.55
CA GLU A 241 -17.30 3.34 -9.95
C GLU A 241 -16.18 2.49 -10.53
N ARG A 242 -16.28 1.17 -10.36
CA ARG A 242 -15.35 0.24 -11.01
C ARG A 242 -15.84 -0.09 -12.42
N ILE A 243 -15.18 0.46 -13.44
CA ILE A 243 -15.54 0.24 -14.84
C ILE A 243 -14.90 -1.01 -15.44
N ALA A 244 -13.72 -1.45 -14.95
CA ALA A 244 -13.05 -2.67 -15.41
C ALA A 244 -12.33 -3.40 -14.28
N LEU A 245 -12.11 -4.73 -14.49
CA LEU A 245 -11.32 -5.59 -13.61
C LEU A 245 -10.78 -6.77 -14.42
N GLY A 246 -9.47 -6.97 -14.45
CA GLY A 246 -8.86 -8.07 -15.20
C GLY A 246 -7.35 -8.06 -15.16
N THR A 247 -6.70 -8.83 -16.03
CA THR A 247 -5.25 -8.71 -16.27
C THR A 247 -4.93 -7.37 -16.93
N PRO A 248 -3.68 -6.91 -16.89
CA PRO A 248 -3.28 -5.68 -17.57
C PRO A 248 -3.70 -5.66 -19.05
N GLU A 249 -3.55 -6.78 -19.78
CA GLU A 249 -3.92 -6.90 -21.19
C GLU A 249 -5.43 -6.75 -21.41
N GLN A 250 -6.26 -7.38 -20.56
CA GLN A 250 -7.71 -7.27 -20.62
C GLN A 250 -8.16 -5.84 -20.35
N VAL A 251 -7.61 -5.20 -19.34
CA VAL A 251 -7.93 -3.81 -18.97
C VAL A 251 -7.54 -2.84 -20.09
N ARG A 252 -6.39 -3.03 -20.72
CA ARG A 252 -5.92 -2.18 -21.83
C ARG A 252 -6.84 -2.23 -23.06
N GLN A 253 -7.53 -3.34 -23.26
CA GLN A 253 -8.40 -3.55 -24.42
C GLN A 253 -9.88 -3.26 -24.13
N ASP A 254 -10.24 -2.94 -22.87
CA ASP A 254 -11.63 -2.64 -22.51
C ASP A 254 -12.06 -1.28 -23.09
N PRO A 255 -13.10 -1.24 -23.94
CA PRO A 255 -13.56 0.02 -24.56
C PRO A 255 -13.92 1.10 -23.53
N ARG A 256 -14.49 0.73 -22.38
CA ARG A 256 -14.86 1.68 -21.32
C ARG A 256 -13.62 2.33 -20.70
N VAL A 257 -12.52 1.58 -20.61
CA VAL A 257 -11.24 2.12 -20.11
C VAL A 257 -10.67 3.10 -21.13
N ILE A 258 -10.69 2.74 -22.41
CA ILE A 258 -10.21 3.61 -23.50
C ILE A 258 -11.01 4.92 -23.49
N GLU A 259 -12.34 4.84 -23.40
CA GLU A 259 -13.22 6.01 -23.34
C GLU A 259 -12.93 6.89 -22.12
N ALA A 260 -12.75 6.31 -20.94
CA ALA A 260 -12.47 7.05 -19.69
C ALA A 260 -11.15 7.83 -19.73
N TYR A 261 -10.15 7.35 -20.50
CA TYR A 261 -8.85 8.02 -20.62
C TYR A 261 -8.72 8.97 -21.82
N LEU A 262 -9.39 8.67 -22.93
CA LEU A 262 -9.33 9.49 -24.16
C LEU A 262 -10.48 10.49 -24.26
N GLY A 263 -11.50 10.34 -23.42
CA GLY A 263 -12.79 11.01 -23.52
C GLY A 263 -13.68 10.36 -24.58
N ALA A 264 -15.00 10.40 -24.35
CA ALA A 264 -15.95 10.02 -25.41
C ALA A 264 -15.72 10.90 -26.63
N PRO A 265 -15.75 10.35 -27.87
CA PRO A 265 -15.85 11.20 -29.05
C PRO A 265 -17.07 12.10 -28.87
N ARG A 266 -16.84 13.42 -28.81
CA ARG A 266 -17.96 14.37 -28.74
C ARG A 266 -18.78 14.19 -30.03
N PRO A 267 -20.11 14.01 -29.89
CA PRO A 267 -20.99 13.92 -31.04
C PRO A 267 -20.96 15.19 -31.88
#